data_92b462c64d19b47cc7ea65f2d6b14369
#
_entry.id   92b462c64d19b47cc7ea65f2d6b14369
#
_cell.length_a   1.000
_cell.length_b   1.000
_cell.length_c   1.000
_cell.angle_alpha   90.00
_cell.angle_beta   90.00
_cell.angle_gamma   90.00
#
_symmetry.space_group_name_H-M   'P 1'
#
loop_
_entity.id
_entity.type
_entity.pdbx_description
1 polymer ?
#
loop_
_entity_poly.entity_id
_entity_poly.type
_entity_poly.pdbx_seq_one_letter_code
_entity_poly.pdbx_strand_id
1 'polypeptide(L)'
;LFSGQAYAQRCLPGMKGVELRGGFAEGSKSPLNHYAGFAVSGYTKKANRWIVGAEYLLKNYEYRNVSVPRAQFTAEGGYYLKFLSDPSKTLFLSIGGSALAGYETVNWGNKMLYDGSKLLAKDAFIYGGAITLELETYVTDRIVLLASVRERAMWGGSLSVFTMQFGLGVKFIIN
;
A
#
# COMPACT_ATOMS: atom_id res chain seq x y z
N LEU A 1 28.69 -37.39 2.94
CA LEU A 1 28.44 -36.07 2.37
C LEU A 1 27.13 -35.52 2.98
N PHE A 2 27.25 -34.87 4.13
CA PHE A 2 26.13 -34.14 4.72
C PHE A 2 26.03 -32.81 4.00
N SER A 3 25.13 -32.67 3.04
CA SER A 3 24.66 -31.37 2.59
C SER A 3 23.75 -30.81 3.68
N GLY A 4 24.29 -30.08 4.64
CA GLY A 4 23.52 -29.26 5.54
C GLY A 4 22.79 -28.23 4.70
N GLN A 5 21.49 -28.44 4.48
CA GLN A 5 20.63 -27.37 4.02
C GLN A 5 20.64 -26.32 5.13
N ALA A 6 21.40 -25.26 4.93
CA ALA A 6 21.28 -24.06 5.73
C ALA A 6 19.88 -23.51 5.43
N TYR A 7 18.92 -23.83 6.27
CA TYR A 7 17.62 -23.15 6.23
C TYR A 7 17.91 -21.68 6.48
N ALA A 8 17.79 -20.89 5.44
CA ALA A 8 17.93 -19.45 5.55
C ALA A 8 16.94 -18.98 6.64
N GLN A 9 17.49 -18.32 7.65
CA GLN A 9 16.70 -17.81 8.77
C GLN A 9 15.94 -16.58 8.27
N ARG A 10 14.69 -16.77 7.81
CA ARG A 10 13.81 -15.74 7.26
C ARG A 10 12.86 -15.24 8.32
N CYS A 11 12.47 -13.97 8.24
CA CYS A 11 11.55 -13.30 9.16
C CYS A 11 12.01 -13.36 10.63
N LEU A 12 13.29 -13.22 10.90
CA LEU A 12 13.81 -13.19 12.26
C LEU A 12 13.46 -11.90 12.98
N PRO A 13 13.21 -11.95 14.30
CA PRO A 13 13.04 -10.74 15.10
C PRO A 13 14.24 -9.81 14.96
N GLY A 14 13.98 -8.53 14.67
CA GLY A 14 14.99 -7.49 14.45
C GLY A 14 15.40 -7.29 13.01
N MET A 15 15.11 -8.21 12.09
CA MET A 15 15.29 -7.96 10.65
C MET A 15 14.46 -6.79 10.19
N LYS A 16 15.03 -5.95 9.33
CA LYS A 16 14.38 -4.78 8.73
C LYS A 16 14.33 -4.93 7.22
N GLY A 17 13.33 -4.32 6.60
CA GLY A 17 13.19 -4.29 5.16
C GLY A 17 12.70 -2.94 4.67
N VAL A 18 13.12 -2.59 3.46
CA VAL A 18 12.56 -1.46 2.69
C VAL A 18 11.67 -2.05 1.60
N GLU A 19 10.47 -1.52 1.49
CA GLU A 19 9.44 -2.00 0.58
C GLU A 19 9.10 -0.93 -0.44
N LEU A 20 9.03 -1.33 -1.71
CA LEU A 20 8.45 -0.55 -2.79
C LEU A 20 7.18 -1.28 -3.23
N ARG A 21 6.09 -0.56 -3.30
CA ARG A 21 4.77 -1.10 -3.62
C ARG A 21 4.12 -0.27 -4.72
N GLY A 22 3.29 -0.92 -5.52
CA GLY A 22 2.50 -0.24 -6.53
C GLY A 22 1.41 -1.16 -7.05
N GLY A 23 0.40 -0.57 -7.68
CA GLY A 23 -0.72 -1.33 -8.20
C GLY A 23 -1.89 -0.45 -8.63
N PHE A 24 -3.05 -1.07 -8.66
CA PHE A 24 -4.29 -0.46 -9.11
C PHE A 24 -5.27 -0.30 -7.96
N ALA A 25 -6.07 0.75 -8.01
CA ALA A 25 -7.14 1.01 -7.07
C ALA A 25 -8.50 0.92 -7.76
N GLU A 26 -9.47 0.33 -7.08
CA GLU A 26 -10.86 0.30 -7.52
C GLU A 26 -11.44 1.71 -7.59
N GLY A 27 -12.32 1.95 -8.54
CA GLY A 27 -13.13 3.17 -8.67
C GLY A 27 -13.27 3.61 -10.10
N SER A 28 -14.39 4.27 -10.40
CA SER A 28 -14.86 4.83 -11.67
C SER A 28 -14.22 4.25 -12.95
N LYS A 29 -14.96 4.09 -13.99
CA LYS A 29 -14.67 3.43 -15.27
C LYS A 29 -13.36 3.82 -16.00
N SER A 30 -12.44 4.53 -15.32
CA SER A 30 -11.13 4.91 -15.88
C SER A 30 -10.08 3.85 -15.53
N PRO A 31 -9.37 3.30 -16.52
CA PRO A 31 -8.32 2.29 -16.31
C PRO A 31 -7.04 2.85 -15.67
N LEU A 32 -7.03 4.11 -15.24
CA LEU A 32 -5.82 4.84 -14.83
C LEU A 32 -5.73 5.09 -13.31
N ASN A 33 -6.55 4.44 -12.49
CA ASN A 33 -6.41 4.55 -11.05
C ASN A 33 -5.24 3.69 -10.58
N HIS A 34 -4.18 4.31 -10.11
CA HIS A 34 -2.99 3.61 -9.66
C HIS A 34 -2.45 4.21 -8.37
N TYR A 35 -1.66 3.43 -7.66
CA TYR A 35 -0.94 3.90 -6.51
C TYR A 35 0.52 3.43 -6.55
N ALA A 36 1.37 4.16 -5.87
CA ALA A 36 2.75 3.80 -5.59
C ALA A 36 3.10 4.22 -4.17
N GLY A 37 3.92 3.43 -3.51
CA GLY A 37 4.33 3.72 -2.14
C GLY A 37 5.65 3.08 -1.79
N PHE A 38 6.22 3.59 -0.71
CA PHE A 38 7.38 3.00 -0.08
C PHE A 38 7.15 2.84 1.42
N ALA A 39 7.79 1.86 2.01
CA ALA A 39 7.68 1.64 3.44
C ALA A 39 8.96 1.02 4.00
N VAL A 40 9.13 1.16 5.30
CA VAL A 40 10.11 0.44 6.10
C VAL A 40 9.34 -0.49 7.02
N SER A 41 9.79 -1.72 7.11
CA SER A 41 9.20 -2.73 7.98
C SER A 41 10.25 -3.37 8.87
N GLY A 42 9.81 -3.84 10.03
CA GLY A 42 10.67 -4.57 10.97
C GLY A 42 9.95 -5.80 11.49
N TYR A 43 10.63 -6.95 11.42
CA TYR A 43 10.10 -8.21 11.91
C TYR A 43 10.20 -8.29 13.43
N THR A 44 9.14 -8.80 14.03
CA THR A 44 9.04 -9.08 15.46
C THR A 44 8.96 -10.59 15.68
N LYS A 45 8.62 -11.02 16.91
CA LYS A 45 8.44 -12.43 17.22
C LYS A 45 7.34 -13.07 16.35
N LYS A 46 7.50 -14.36 16.02
CA LYS A 46 6.57 -15.18 15.23
C LYS A 46 6.40 -14.70 13.77
N ALA A 47 7.40 -14.02 13.21
CA ALA A 47 7.36 -13.43 11.86
C ALA A 47 6.25 -12.36 11.67
N ASN A 48 5.75 -11.78 12.74
CA ASN A 48 4.93 -10.58 12.67
C ASN A 48 5.82 -9.38 12.35
N ARG A 49 5.25 -8.29 11.84
CA ARG A 49 6.03 -7.10 11.51
C ARG A 49 5.22 -5.82 11.70
N TRP A 50 5.92 -4.76 12.08
CA TRP A 50 5.44 -3.39 11.96
C TRP A 50 5.85 -2.79 10.63
N ILE A 51 5.10 -1.81 10.18
CA ILE A 51 5.36 -1.07 8.95
C ILE A 51 5.11 0.41 9.16
N VAL A 52 5.98 1.24 8.58
CA VAL A 52 5.79 2.69 8.47
C VAL A 52 6.16 3.11 7.06
N GLY A 53 5.30 3.87 6.40
CA GLY A 53 5.51 4.23 5.02
C GLY A 53 4.71 5.43 4.55
N ALA A 54 4.81 5.69 3.27
CA ALA A 54 4.02 6.69 2.57
C ALA A 54 3.52 6.14 1.23
N GLU A 55 2.35 6.59 0.83
CA GLU A 55 1.69 6.15 -0.39
C GLU A 55 1.11 7.34 -1.15
N TYR A 56 1.27 7.31 -2.44
CA TYR A 56 0.63 8.19 -3.40
C TYR A 56 -0.44 7.41 -4.15
N LEU A 57 -1.67 7.90 -4.15
CA LEU A 57 -2.80 7.34 -4.88
C LEU A 57 -3.34 8.38 -5.85
N LEU A 58 -3.44 8.02 -7.11
CA LEU A 58 -4.08 8.83 -8.14
C LEU A 58 -5.37 8.15 -8.60
N LYS A 59 -6.49 8.89 -8.53
CA LYS A 59 -7.78 8.51 -9.09
C LYS A 59 -8.25 9.57 -10.07
N ASN A 60 -8.72 9.13 -11.23
CA ASN A 60 -9.31 10.00 -12.23
C ASN A 60 -10.83 9.85 -12.21
N TYR A 61 -11.53 10.96 -12.13
CA TYR A 61 -12.99 11.04 -12.22
C TYR A 61 -13.38 11.76 -13.49
N GLU A 62 -14.30 11.17 -14.24
CA GLU A 62 -14.89 11.83 -15.41
C GLU A 62 -16.07 12.69 -14.97
N TYR A 63 -15.99 13.99 -15.26
CA TYR A 63 -17.07 14.94 -15.12
C TYR A 63 -17.35 15.57 -16.48
N ARG A 64 -18.51 15.27 -17.09
CA ARG A 64 -18.95 15.81 -18.40
C ARG A 64 -17.85 15.75 -19.46
N ASN A 65 -17.24 14.59 -19.69
CA ASN A 65 -16.13 14.37 -20.63
C ASN A 65 -14.78 15.06 -20.26
N VAL A 66 -14.66 15.59 -19.04
CA VAL A 66 -13.37 16.11 -18.52
C VAL A 66 -12.90 15.19 -17.42
N SER A 67 -11.66 14.71 -17.53
CA SER A 67 -11.01 13.92 -16.49
C SER A 67 -10.44 14.83 -15.42
N VAL A 68 -10.92 14.66 -14.18
CA VAL A 68 -10.44 15.43 -13.02
C VAL A 68 -9.56 14.53 -12.17
N PRO A 69 -8.23 14.75 -12.16
CA PRO A 69 -7.33 13.96 -11.34
C PRO A 69 -7.48 14.34 -9.86
N ARG A 70 -7.54 13.33 -9.00
CA ARG A 70 -7.50 13.47 -7.54
C ARG A 70 -6.34 12.66 -7.01
N ALA A 71 -5.42 13.36 -6.36
CA ALA A 71 -4.24 12.77 -5.78
C ALA A 71 -4.34 12.77 -4.26
N GLN A 72 -3.98 11.64 -3.64
CA GLN A 72 -3.87 11.49 -2.21
C GLN A 72 -2.44 11.13 -1.84
N PHE A 73 -1.88 11.86 -0.88
CA PHE A 73 -0.61 11.58 -0.24
C PHE A 73 -0.90 11.13 1.18
N THR A 74 -0.58 9.89 1.52
CA THR A 74 -0.87 9.34 2.84
C THR A 74 0.38 8.77 3.49
N ALA A 75 0.55 9.05 4.78
CA ALA A 75 1.46 8.33 5.64
C ALA A 75 0.72 7.13 6.26
N GLU A 76 1.43 6.05 6.46
CA GLU A 76 0.93 4.77 6.97
C GLU A 76 1.74 4.33 8.17
N GLY A 77 1.06 3.83 9.21
CA GLY A 77 1.65 3.07 10.29
C GLY A 77 0.78 1.85 10.60
N GLY A 78 1.36 0.66 10.60
CA GLY A 78 0.59 -0.56 10.74
C GLY A 78 1.34 -1.73 11.36
N TYR A 79 0.58 -2.78 11.63
CA TYR A 79 1.10 -4.04 12.16
C TYR A 79 0.47 -5.21 11.42
N TYR A 80 1.32 -6.17 11.03
CA TYR A 80 0.95 -7.34 10.24
C TYR A 80 1.19 -8.61 11.05
N LEU A 81 0.18 -9.46 11.11
CA LEU A 81 0.19 -10.75 11.78
C LEU A 81 0.36 -11.84 10.73
N LYS A 82 1.42 -12.61 10.84
CA LYS A 82 1.59 -13.82 10.03
C LYS A 82 0.65 -14.90 10.53
N PHE A 83 -0.16 -15.49 9.68
CA PHE A 83 -1.05 -16.59 10.04
C PHE A 83 -0.79 -17.89 9.28
N LEU A 84 -0.20 -17.84 8.08
CA LEU A 84 0.21 -19.01 7.33
C LEU A 84 1.65 -18.88 6.83
N SER A 85 2.36 -20.00 6.75
CA SER A 85 3.65 -20.12 6.07
C SER A 85 3.83 -21.55 5.57
N ASP A 86 4.54 -21.70 4.45
CA ASP A 86 4.89 -23.00 3.94
C ASP A 86 5.99 -23.66 4.79
N PRO A 87 6.17 -24.99 4.72
CA PRO A 87 7.21 -25.71 5.46
C PRO A 87 8.63 -25.23 5.11
N SER A 88 8.84 -24.80 3.86
CA SER A 88 10.14 -24.30 3.35
C SER A 88 10.43 -22.86 3.79
N LYS A 89 9.48 -22.19 4.47
CA LYS A 89 9.57 -20.77 4.86
C LYS A 89 9.91 -19.85 3.69
N THR A 90 9.36 -20.15 2.53
CA THR A 90 9.49 -19.36 1.31
C THR A 90 8.27 -18.45 1.10
N LEU A 91 7.12 -18.92 1.52
CA LEU A 91 5.84 -18.22 1.43
C LEU A 91 5.30 -17.88 2.82
N PHE A 92 4.90 -16.63 2.99
CA PHE A 92 4.26 -16.15 4.22
C PHE A 92 3.00 -15.38 3.87
N LEU A 93 1.89 -15.75 4.47
CA LEU A 93 0.63 -15.04 4.34
C LEU A 93 0.33 -14.29 5.64
N SER A 94 0.10 -13.01 5.52
CA SER A 94 -0.11 -12.10 6.65
C SER A 94 -1.38 -11.27 6.46
N ILE A 95 -2.03 -10.96 7.56
CA ILE A 95 -3.09 -9.97 7.62
C ILE A 95 -2.59 -8.77 8.42
N GLY A 96 -2.81 -7.57 7.91
CA GLY A 96 -2.35 -6.33 8.53
C GLY A 96 -3.46 -5.33 8.75
N GLY A 97 -3.33 -4.55 9.81
CA GLY A 97 -4.11 -3.35 10.06
C GLY A 97 -3.19 -2.13 10.09
N SER A 98 -3.62 -1.04 9.44
CA SER A 98 -2.85 0.20 9.35
C SER A 98 -3.72 1.40 9.64
N ALA A 99 -3.14 2.41 10.31
CA ALA A 99 -3.68 3.75 10.37
C ALA A 99 -3.08 4.59 9.25
N LEU A 100 -3.89 5.43 8.64
CA LEU A 100 -3.55 6.29 7.52
C LEU A 100 -3.91 7.74 7.84
N ALA A 101 -3.02 8.66 7.49
CA ALA A 101 -3.29 10.09 7.55
C ALA A 101 -2.58 10.79 6.40
N GLY A 102 -3.18 11.82 5.84
CA GLY A 102 -2.59 12.49 4.70
C GLY A 102 -3.39 13.67 4.17
N TYR A 103 -3.16 13.95 2.90
CA TYR A 103 -3.70 15.10 2.23
C TYR A 103 -4.23 14.71 0.84
N GLU A 104 -5.42 15.19 0.52
CA GLU A 104 -6.02 15.04 -0.81
C GLU A 104 -5.98 16.36 -1.56
N THR A 105 -5.51 16.34 -2.79
CA THR A 105 -5.59 17.47 -3.70
C THR A 105 -6.43 17.12 -4.92
N VAL A 106 -7.26 18.08 -5.33
CA VAL A 106 -8.16 17.95 -6.47
C VAL A 106 -7.66 18.86 -7.58
N ASN A 107 -7.48 18.29 -8.78
CA ASN A 107 -7.00 19.02 -9.97
C ASN A 107 -5.75 19.87 -9.70
N TRP A 108 -4.82 19.35 -8.86
CA TRP A 108 -3.57 20.03 -8.47
C TRP A 108 -3.77 21.46 -7.93
N GLY A 109 -4.90 21.70 -7.23
CA GLY A 109 -5.25 23.00 -6.68
C GLY A 109 -5.91 23.97 -7.68
N ASN A 110 -6.04 23.61 -8.94
CA ASN A 110 -6.70 24.43 -9.95
C ASN A 110 -8.22 24.31 -9.83
N LYS A 111 -8.88 25.40 -9.47
CA LYS A 111 -10.34 25.46 -9.30
C LYS A 111 -11.12 25.66 -10.59
N MET A 112 -10.46 26.00 -11.69
CA MET A 112 -11.07 26.16 -13.01
C MET A 112 -10.79 24.94 -13.88
N LEU A 113 -11.86 24.38 -14.46
CA LEU A 113 -11.78 23.38 -15.52
C LEU A 113 -11.61 24.07 -16.88
N TYR A 114 -11.15 23.34 -17.88
CA TYR A 114 -10.98 23.83 -19.24
C TYR A 114 -12.27 24.37 -19.89
N ASP A 115 -13.43 23.95 -19.40
CA ASP A 115 -14.75 24.39 -19.82
C ASP A 115 -15.26 25.64 -19.08
N GLY A 116 -14.45 26.25 -18.21
CA GLY A 116 -14.79 27.42 -17.42
C GLY A 116 -15.62 27.12 -16.15
N SER A 117 -15.93 25.86 -15.86
CA SER A 117 -16.64 25.46 -14.65
C SER A 117 -15.72 25.51 -13.44
N LYS A 118 -16.26 25.94 -12.28
CA LYS A 118 -15.50 25.94 -11.01
C LYS A 118 -15.71 24.63 -10.27
N LEU A 119 -14.60 24.01 -9.84
CA LEU A 119 -14.63 22.86 -8.93
C LEU A 119 -15.03 23.33 -7.52
N LEU A 120 -16.09 22.74 -6.97
CA LEU A 120 -16.51 22.94 -5.57
C LEU A 120 -15.69 22.10 -4.58
N ALA A 121 -14.99 21.06 -5.08
CA ALA A 121 -14.14 20.22 -4.25
C ALA A 121 -12.88 20.97 -3.85
N LYS A 122 -12.58 20.96 -2.55
CA LYS A 122 -11.39 21.59 -1.95
C LYS A 122 -10.37 20.52 -1.58
N ASP A 123 -9.13 20.93 -1.55
CA ASP A 123 -8.07 20.14 -0.93
C ASP A 123 -8.41 19.92 0.55
N ALA A 124 -8.17 18.71 1.06
CA ALA A 124 -8.60 18.33 2.39
C ALA A 124 -7.58 17.43 3.08
N PHE A 125 -7.51 17.55 4.41
CA PHE A 125 -6.84 16.57 5.24
C PHE A 125 -7.70 15.31 5.32
N ILE A 126 -7.06 14.15 5.12
CA ILE A 126 -7.70 12.85 5.13
C ILE A 126 -7.08 11.96 6.20
N TYR A 127 -7.89 11.12 6.79
CA TYR A 127 -7.46 10.13 7.78
C TYR A 127 -8.31 8.88 7.70
N GLY A 128 -7.75 7.78 8.19
CA GLY A 128 -8.49 6.53 8.15
C GLY A 128 -7.66 5.33 8.53
N GLY A 129 -8.07 4.18 8.01
CA GLY A 129 -7.39 2.93 8.23
C GLY A 129 -7.44 2.02 7.00
N ALA A 130 -6.65 0.97 7.05
CA ALA A 130 -6.67 -0.07 6.03
C ALA A 130 -6.53 -1.45 6.65
N ILE A 131 -7.17 -2.43 6.00
CA ILE A 131 -6.94 -3.85 6.24
C ILE A 131 -6.26 -4.40 5.00
N THR A 132 -5.17 -5.14 5.19
CA THR A 132 -4.36 -5.67 4.09
C THR A 132 -4.17 -7.16 4.27
N LEU A 133 -4.43 -7.92 3.22
CA LEU A 133 -3.98 -9.31 3.08
C LEU A 133 -2.75 -9.30 2.18
N GLU A 134 -1.64 -9.83 2.66
CA GLU A 134 -0.38 -9.79 1.93
C GLU A 134 0.32 -11.14 1.90
N LEU A 135 0.75 -11.53 0.72
CA LEU A 135 1.59 -12.69 0.45
C LEU A 135 3.02 -12.22 0.21
N GLU A 136 3.95 -12.75 1.00
CA GLU A 136 5.38 -12.56 0.84
C GLU A 136 6.01 -13.82 0.26
N THR A 137 6.75 -13.67 -0.83
CA THR A 137 7.49 -14.75 -1.48
C THR A 137 8.98 -14.44 -1.51
N TYR A 138 9.77 -15.20 -0.79
CA TYR A 138 11.23 -15.06 -0.76
C TYR A 138 11.84 -15.62 -2.04
N VAL A 139 12.37 -14.75 -2.90
CA VAL A 139 13.17 -15.13 -4.08
C VAL A 139 14.59 -15.41 -3.67
N THR A 140 15.13 -14.57 -2.79
CA THR A 140 16.42 -14.76 -2.12
C THR A 140 16.28 -14.39 -0.65
N ASP A 141 17.32 -14.55 0.14
CA ASP A 141 17.30 -14.15 1.56
C ASP A 141 17.21 -12.63 1.76
N ARG A 142 17.42 -11.86 0.70
CA ARG A 142 17.36 -10.39 0.72
C ARG A 142 16.24 -9.78 -0.14
N ILE A 143 15.71 -10.55 -1.08
CA ILE A 143 14.69 -10.07 -2.03
C ILE A 143 13.41 -10.86 -1.82
N VAL A 144 12.35 -10.16 -1.48
CA VAL A 144 11.01 -10.69 -1.25
C VAL A 144 10.04 -10.02 -2.21
N LEU A 145 9.27 -10.81 -2.93
CA LEU A 145 8.14 -10.32 -3.71
C LEU A 145 6.91 -10.24 -2.82
N LEU A 146 6.16 -9.18 -2.99
CA LEU A 146 4.92 -8.89 -2.27
C LEU A 146 3.75 -8.91 -3.25
N ALA A 147 2.67 -9.56 -2.86
CA ALA A 147 1.38 -9.43 -3.51
C ALA A 147 0.35 -9.10 -2.45
N SER A 148 -0.47 -8.08 -2.66
CA SER A 148 -1.40 -7.60 -1.63
C SER A 148 -2.77 -7.23 -2.18
N VAL A 149 -3.77 -7.48 -1.36
CA VAL A 149 -5.12 -6.94 -1.50
C VAL A 149 -5.39 -6.12 -0.25
N ARG A 150 -5.77 -4.86 -0.44
CA ARG A 150 -5.98 -3.90 0.63
C ARG A 150 -7.32 -3.20 0.47
N GLU A 151 -8.07 -3.11 1.55
CA GLU A 151 -9.22 -2.23 1.64
C GLU A 151 -8.90 -1.05 2.54
N ARG A 152 -9.09 0.16 2.02
CA ARG A 152 -8.89 1.42 2.73
C ARG A 152 -10.23 2.05 3.05
N ALA A 153 -10.36 2.53 4.29
CA ALA A 153 -11.47 3.38 4.71
C ALA A 153 -10.90 4.75 5.09
N MET A 154 -11.23 5.78 4.30
CA MET A 154 -10.69 7.13 4.47
C MET A 154 -11.82 8.14 4.62
N TRP A 155 -11.67 9.06 5.58
CA TRP A 155 -12.58 10.16 5.85
C TRP A 155 -11.89 11.50 5.69
N GLY A 156 -12.68 12.55 5.51
CA GLY A 156 -12.21 13.94 5.35
C GLY A 156 -12.02 14.38 3.90
N GLY A 157 -11.91 13.45 2.97
CA GLY A 157 -11.76 13.73 1.54
C GLY A 157 -13.08 13.72 0.77
N SER A 158 -12.98 13.94 -0.52
CA SER A 158 -14.11 13.90 -1.46
C SER A 158 -14.21 12.59 -2.26
N LEU A 159 -13.27 11.65 -2.02
CA LEU A 159 -13.30 10.31 -2.58
C LEU A 159 -14.24 9.39 -1.80
N SER A 160 -14.60 8.26 -2.41
CA SER A 160 -15.33 7.19 -1.71
C SER A 160 -14.60 6.80 -0.44
N VAL A 161 -15.36 6.63 0.64
CA VAL A 161 -14.81 6.22 1.94
C VAL A 161 -14.05 4.91 1.81
N PHE A 162 -14.61 3.94 1.10
CA PHE A 162 -13.99 2.64 0.87
C PHE A 162 -13.31 2.59 -0.50
N THR A 163 -12.11 2.04 -0.53
CA THR A 163 -11.33 1.84 -1.77
C THR A 163 -10.53 0.56 -1.66
N MET A 164 -10.79 -0.37 -2.57
CA MET A 164 -10.00 -1.58 -2.70
C MET A 164 -8.77 -1.33 -3.58
N GLN A 165 -7.64 -1.87 -3.18
CA GLN A 165 -6.36 -1.79 -3.89
C GLN A 165 -5.79 -3.19 -4.11
N PHE A 166 -5.25 -3.40 -5.31
CA PHE A 166 -4.53 -4.62 -5.68
C PHE A 166 -3.11 -4.23 -6.04
N GLY A 167 -2.13 -4.82 -5.39
CA GLY A 167 -0.77 -4.40 -5.55
C GLY A 167 0.26 -5.51 -5.57
N LEU A 168 1.37 -5.16 -6.19
CA LEU A 168 2.61 -5.91 -6.16
C LEU A 168 3.69 -5.04 -5.56
N GLY A 169 4.72 -5.66 -5.02
CA GLY A 169 5.85 -4.95 -4.47
C GLY A 169 7.10 -5.80 -4.38
N VAL A 170 8.16 -5.13 -4.04
CA VAL A 170 9.45 -5.76 -3.74
C VAL A 170 9.93 -5.23 -2.40
N LYS A 171 10.38 -6.15 -1.55
CA LYS A 171 11.00 -5.84 -0.27
C LYS A 171 12.47 -6.25 -0.33
N PHE A 172 13.32 -5.34 0.09
CA PHE A 172 14.75 -5.59 0.30
C PHE A 172 15.04 -5.70 1.79
N ILE A 173 15.53 -6.85 2.21
CA ILE A 173 15.96 -7.07 3.60
C ILE A 173 17.30 -6.38 3.80
N ILE A 174 17.30 -5.45 4.74
CA ILE A 174 18.49 -4.73 5.21
C ILE A 174 18.73 -5.13 6.66
N ASN A 175 19.88 -5.60 6.95
CA ASN A 175 20.24 -6.01 8.32
C ASN A 175 21.12 -4.95 8.96
#